data_1c9e36d09b5cd0d226c5f16a79b4e43c
#
_entry.id   1c9e36d09b5cd0d226c5f16a79b4e43c
#
_cell.length_a   1.000
_cell.length_b   1.000
_cell.length_c   1.000
_cell.angle_alpha   90.00
_cell.angle_beta   90.00
_cell.angle_gamma   90.00
#
_symmetry.space_group_name_H-M   'P 1'
#
loop_
_entity.id
_entity.type
_entity.pdbx_description
1 polymer ?
#
loop_
_entity_poly.entity_id
_entity_poly.type
_entity_poly.pdbx_seq_one_letter_code
_entity_poly.pdbx_strand_id
1 'polypeptide(L)'
;MSKPTSSLLRHATDLRVVNFVLFLIWLIAIRYCQVTTYYDPSSYFFRSDAAYEPFYSAIREQEADDYLDSRHSHHNRLTKGARANIRQAAPSYCIGIPTLQRERAQFFPRTAASLVDTLTPEQRELIHIIVLLSDTDATENSAFGQDWLHAIADTVIVHEDTPEDLVSENGYQTIPRHFEVAARDERVRRDYAVLSETCRLNEADYFILVEDDVIAARDWFERLQAATPVVNERAVAKRQDWLYIRLFYTETYMGWNSEEWGTYSRNIALIYMAVLGVMLAVRHLHQKTSASLKERTSKHSKLLMANILMIWVPLFIALGFMAGRLTVSPLPTGVLEMPRYGCCSQGLVIPNRHLTLLKDRFLDSPFDLPADSTIEKTADDLDLGKWAVVPSVLQHIGARGSSAKGGAIKSTWNFSFERFYSA
;
A
#
# COMPACT_ATOMS: atom_id res chain seq x y z
N MET A 1 -19.67 60.93 23.14
CA MET A 1 -19.82 59.54 22.70
C MET A 1 -18.43 58.93 22.62
N SER A 2 -18.00 58.19 23.63
CA SER A 2 -16.69 57.58 23.75
C SER A 2 -16.63 56.28 22.92
N LYS A 3 -15.55 56.12 22.15
CA LYS A 3 -15.31 55.01 21.22
C LYS A 3 -15.14 53.70 21.94
N PRO A 4 -16.02 52.69 21.74
CA PRO A 4 -15.90 51.35 22.37
C PRO A 4 -14.78 50.51 21.81
N THR A 5 -14.11 50.92 20.71
CA THR A 5 -13.06 50.18 20.00
C THR A 5 -11.72 50.12 20.74
N SER A 6 -11.45 51.01 21.69
CA SER A 6 -10.14 51.01 22.39
C SER A 6 -10.02 49.97 23.51
N SER A 7 -11.15 49.52 24.07
CA SER A 7 -11.17 48.51 25.14
C SER A 7 -10.92 47.10 24.61
N LEU A 8 -11.57 46.68 23.54
CA LEU A 8 -11.39 45.38 22.90
C LEU A 8 -9.96 45.17 22.37
N LEU A 9 -9.35 46.22 21.79
CA LEU A 9 -7.96 46.17 21.32
C LEU A 9 -6.94 46.09 22.46
N ARG A 10 -7.22 46.59 23.66
CA ARG A 10 -6.37 46.43 24.87
C ARG A 10 -6.41 45.01 25.40
N HIS A 11 -7.57 44.34 25.40
CA HIS A 11 -7.68 42.97 25.83
C HIS A 11 -7.05 41.99 24.83
N ALA A 12 -7.11 42.24 23.54
CA ALA A 12 -6.49 41.41 22.52
C ALA A 12 -4.94 41.35 22.58
N THR A 13 -4.29 42.29 23.29
CA THR A 13 -2.85 42.30 23.49
C THR A 13 -2.40 41.87 24.88
N ASP A 14 -3.34 41.54 25.77
CA ASP A 14 -3.01 40.99 27.08
C ASP A 14 -2.47 39.55 26.92
N LEU A 15 -1.22 39.31 27.37
CA LEU A 15 -0.55 38.02 27.25
C LEU A 15 -1.37 36.87 27.85
N ARG A 16 -2.11 37.15 28.95
CA ARG A 16 -2.96 36.14 29.61
C ARG A 16 -4.15 35.74 28.73
N VAL A 17 -4.79 36.72 28.08
CA VAL A 17 -5.91 36.46 27.18
C VAL A 17 -5.45 35.69 25.95
N VAL A 18 -4.32 36.09 25.36
CA VAL A 18 -3.75 35.40 24.20
C VAL A 18 -3.38 33.96 24.56
N ASN A 19 -2.71 33.74 25.68
CA ASN A 19 -2.36 32.39 26.12
C ASN A 19 -3.60 31.54 26.40
N PHE A 20 -4.63 32.09 27.00
CA PHE A 20 -5.88 31.39 27.26
C PHE A 20 -6.58 30.99 25.94
N VAL A 21 -6.66 31.89 24.98
CA VAL A 21 -7.25 31.62 23.66
C VAL A 21 -6.44 30.54 22.91
N LEU A 22 -5.10 30.68 22.86
CA LEU A 22 -4.25 29.69 22.21
C LEU A 22 -4.31 28.34 22.89
N PHE A 23 -4.44 28.30 24.22
CA PHE A 23 -4.63 27.06 24.97
C PHE A 23 -5.95 26.36 24.60
N LEU A 24 -7.04 27.11 24.49
CA LEU A 24 -8.33 26.55 24.05
C LEU A 24 -8.24 26.03 22.61
N ILE A 25 -7.62 26.77 21.70
CA ILE A 25 -7.41 26.34 20.32
C ILE A 25 -6.58 25.05 20.29
N TRP A 26 -5.53 24.97 21.11
CA TRP A 26 -4.69 23.79 21.19
C TRP A 26 -5.44 22.55 21.73
N LEU A 27 -6.31 22.72 22.75
CA LEU A 27 -7.16 21.65 23.24
C LEU A 27 -8.17 21.17 22.18
N ILE A 28 -8.77 22.11 21.43
CA ILE A 28 -9.66 21.77 20.31
C ILE A 28 -8.89 21.02 19.22
N ALA A 29 -7.67 21.45 18.90
CA ALA A 29 -6.81 20.79 17.93
C ALA A 29 -6.39 19.38 18.39
N ILE A 30 -6.07 19.16 19.66
CA ILE A 30 -5.86 17.82 20.23
C ILE A 30 -7.10 16.95 20.01
N ARG A 31 -8.29 17.45 20.39
CA ARG A 31 -9.52 16.70 20.23
C ARG A 31 -9.80 16.37 18.76
N TYR A 32 -9.55 17.30 17.88
CA TYR A 32 -9.65 17.08 16.43
C TYR A 32 -8.68 15.96 15.99
N CYS A 33 -7.41 16.01 16.37
CA CYS A 33 -6.45 14.95 16.07
C CYS A 33 -6.92 13.59 16.62
N GLN A 34 -7.41 13.52 17.87
CA GLN A 34 -7.92 12.26 18.44
C GLN A 34 -9.02 11.61 17.60
N VAL A 35 -9.87 12.41 16.98
CA VAL A 35 -11.01 11.91 16.18
C VAL A 35 -10.61 11.60 14.74
N THR A 36 -9.66 12.35 14.18
CA THR A 36 -9.37 12.29 12.74
C THR A 36 -8.10 11.52 12.38
N THR A 37 -7.17 11.29 13.34
CA THR A 37 -5.89 10.63 13.05
C THR A 37 -5.75 9.25 13.67
N TYR A 38 -6.83 8.65 14.13
CA TYR A 38 -6.85 7.35 14.80
C TYR A 38 -6.42 6.19 13.88
N TYR A 39 -6.42 6.40 12.58
CA TYR A 39 -6.04 5.41 11.56
C TYR A 39 -4.59 5.55 11.08
N ASP A 40 -3.89 6.62 11.42
CA ASP A 40 -2.48 6.78 11.05
C ASP A 40 -1.62 6.00 12.04
N PRO A 41 -0.90 4.95 11.61
CA PRO A 41 -0.13 4.09 12.53
C PRO A 41 1.01 4.82 13.22
N SER A 42 1.43 5.97 12.69
CA SER A 42 2.45 6.82 13.31
C SER A 42 1.89 7.90 14.22
N SER A 43 0.55 8.00 14.33
CA SER A 43 -0.11 8.94 15.23
C SER A 43 -0.04 8.48 16.68
N TYR A 44 0.20 9.42 17.60
CA TYR A 44 0.04 9.18 19.04
C TYR A 44 -1.41 8.79 19.41
N PHE A 45 -2.36 9.18 18.57
CA PHE A 45 -3.80 8.91 18.74
C PHE A 45 -4.26 7.67 17.97
N PHE A 46 -3.34 6.84 17.46
CA PHE A 46 -3.67 5.62 16.73
C PHE A 46 -4.48 4.65 17.60
N ARG A 47 -5.53 4.11 17.00
CA ARG A 47 -6.44 3.17 17.66
C ARG A 47 -6.55 1.90 16.82
N SER A 48 -5.81 0.89 17.22
CA SER A 48 -5.78 -0.40 16.50
C SER A 48 -7.14 -1.11 16.45
N ASP A 49 -8.01 -0.89 17.45
CA ASP A 49 -9.36 -1.44 17.51
C ASP A 49 -10.27 -0.93 16.38
N ALA A 50 -10.07 0.30 15.93
CA ALA A 50 -10.87 0.92 14.89
C ALA A 50 -10.11 1.08 13.54
N ALA A 51 -8.78 1.18 13.58
CA ALA A 51 -8.00 1.45 12.37
C ALA A 51 -7.92 0.25 11.42
N TYR A 52 -7.92 -0.98 11.96
CA TYR A 52 -7.90 -2.22 11.19
C TYR A 52 -9.31 -2.72 10.80
N GLU A 53 -10.34 -1.93 11.00
CA GLU A 53 -11.69 -2.32 10.57
C GLU A 53 -11.78 -2.28 9.04
N PRO A 54 -12.16 -3.40 8.38
CA PRO A 54 -12.30 -3.43 6.93
C PRO A 54 -13.55 -2.66 6.52
N PHE A 55 -13.37 -1.73 5.63
CA PHE A 55 -14.45 -0.93 5.05
C PHE A 55 -14.62 -1.26 3.57
N TYR A 56 -13.68 -0.77 2.76
CA TYR A 56 -13.75 -1.01 1.33
C TYR A 56 -13.38 -2.45 0.97
N SER A 57 -12.39 -3.02 1.67
CA SER A 57 -12.03 -4.43 1.47
C SER A 57 -13.21 -5.36 1.73
N ALA A 58 -14.04 -5.11 2.75
CA ALA A 58 -15.23 -5.93 3.01
C ALA A 58 -16.26 -5.84 1.86
N ILE A 59 -16.43 -4.67 1.25
CA ILE A 59 -17.28 -4.52 0.05
C ILE A 59 -16.70 -5.33 -1.10
N ARG A 60 -15.41 -5.24 -1.32
CA ARG A 60 -14.73 -5.98 -2.39
C ARG A 60 -14.75 -7.49 -2.19
N GLU A 61 -14.64 -7.97 -0.94
CA GLU A 61 -14.80 -9.38 -0.60
C GLU A 61 -16.20 -9.88 -0.97
N GLN A 62 -17.24 -9.11 -0.66
CA GLN A 62 -18.61 -9.45 -1.02
C GLN A 62 -18.82 -9.48 -2.55
N GLU A 63 -18.28 -8.51 -3.28
CA GLU A 63 -18.36 -8.48 -4.76
C GLU A 63 -17.61 -9.67 -5.38
N ALA A 64 -16.48 -10.06 -4.81
CA ALA A 64 -15.76 -11.25 -5.25
C ALA A 64 -16.56 -12.54 -5.00
N ASP A 65 -17.24 -12.66 -3.86
CA ASP A 65 -18.14 -13.78 -3.57
C ASP A 65 -19.31 -13.80 -4.54
N ASP A 66 -19.96 -12.67 -4.81
CA ASP A 66 -21.07 -12.56 -5.77
C ASP A 66 -20.62 -12.95 -7.20
N TYR A 67 -19.39 -12.58 -7.58
CA TYR A 67 -18.80 -13.00 -8.86
C TYR A 67 -18.61 -14.52 -8.93
N LEU A 68 -18.07 -15.15 -7.89
CA LEU A 68 -17.89 -16.61 -7.84
C LEU A 68 -19.24 -17.34 -7.92
N ASP A 69 -20.24 -16.90 -7.18
CA ASP A 69 -21.59 -17.49 -7.18
C ASP A 69 -22.25 -17.38 -8.56
N SER A 70 -22.05 -16.27 -9.27
CA SER A 70 -22.53 -16.09 -10.64
C SER A 70 -21.92 -17.13 -11.60
N ARG A 71 -20.64 -17.50 -11.40
CA ARG A 71 -19.95 -18.49 -12.22
C ARG A 71 -20.42 -19.91 -11.96
N HIS A 72 -20.69 -20.26 -10.69
CA HIS A 72 -21.30 -21.56 -10.36
C HIS A 72 -22.67 -21.74 -11.01
N SER A 73 -23.46 -20.68 -11.13
CA SER A 73 -24.81 -20.73 -11.71
C SER A 73 -24.83 -20.84 -13.24
N HIS A 74 -23.80 -20.38 -13.93
CA HIS A 74 -23.74 -20.34 -15.42
C HIS A 74 -23.08 -21.59 -16.05
N HIS A 75 -22.42 -22.45 -15.28
CA HIS A 75 -21.63 -23.55 -15.84
C HIS A 75 -22.44 -24.67 -16.53
N ASN A 76 -23.75 -24.73 -16.39
CA ASN A 76 -24.60 -25.65 -17.16
C ASN A 76 -24.66 -25.37 -18.67
N ARG A 77 -23.95 -24.41 -19.23
CA ARG A 77 -24.08 -23.97 -20.64
C ARG A 77 -22.80 -23.77 -21.46
N LEU A 78 -21.61 -23.84 -20.90
CA LEU A 78 -20.40 -23.59 -21.71
C LEU A 78 -19.42 -24.76 -21.62
N THR A 79 -19.38 -25.50 -22.74
CA THR A 79 -18.45 -26.62 -22.96
C THR A 79 -17.00 -26.23 -22.80
N LYS A 80 -16.24 -27.08 -22.04
CA LYS A 80 -14.76 -27.12 -21.99
C LYS A 80 -14.20 -27.09 -23.42
N GLY A 81 -13.72 -25.99 -23.92
CA GLY A 81 -13.06 -26.00 -25.22
C GLY A 81 -12.95 -24.69 -26.00
N ALA A 82 -13.61 -23.62 -25.57
CA ALA A 82 -13.67 -22.40 -26.38
C ALA A 82 -12.53 -21.38 -26.19
N ARG A 83 -11.70 -21.51 -25.16
CA ARG A 83 -10.64 -20.52 -24.85
C ARG A 83 -9.25 -20.83 -25.39
N ALA A 84 -8.98 -22.06 -25.80
CA ALA A 84 -7.64 -22.50 -26.19
C ALA A 84 -7.12 -21.93 -27.54
N ASN A 85 -7.90 -21.22 -28.33
CA ASN A 85 -7.55 -21.00 -29.74
C ASN A 85 -7.56 -19.55 -30.27
N ILE A 86 -7.61 -18.51 -29.46
CA ILE A 86 -7.66 -17.14 -30.01
C ILE A 86 -6.73 -16.16 -29.23
N ARG A 87 -5.55 -16.53 -28.85
CA ARG A 87 -4.52 -15.50 -28.52
C ARG A 87 -3.64 -15.31 -29.75
N GLN A 88 -3.84 -14.24 -30.49
CA GLN A 88 -3.01 -13.84 -31.63
C GLN A 88 -1.77 -13.04 -31.23
N ALA A 89 -1.65 -12.60 -29.99
CA ALA A 89 -0.51 -11.85 -29.48
C ALA A 89 -0.10 -12.33 -28.06
N ALA A 90 1.16 -12.14 -27.70
CA ALA A 90 1.64 -12.36 -26.34
C ALA A 90 0.89 -11.44 -25.36
N PRO A 91 0.55 -11.90 -24.15
CA PRO A 91 -0.09 -11.06 -23.13
C PRO A 91 0.88 -9.97 -22.67
N SER A 92 0.39 -8.78 -22.33
CA SER A 92 1.23 -7.75 -21.77
C SER A 92 1.57 -8.03 -20.30
N TYR A 93 0.68 -8.73 -19.58
CA TYR A 93 0.83 -9.05 -18.17
C TYR A 93 0.64 -10.54 -17.91
N CYS A 94 1.53 -11.13 -17.11
CA CYS A 94 1.39 -12.48 -16.59
C CYS A 94 1.24 -12.42 -15.08
N ILE A 95 0.11 -12.84 -14.54
CA ILE A 95 -0.15 -12.89 -13.08
C ILE A 95 0.19 -14.29 -12.59
N GLY A 96 1.06 -14.40 -11.59
CA GLY A 96 1.37 -15.64 -10.89
C GLY A 96 0.85 -15.60 -9.45
N ILE A 97 0.02 -16.58 -9.10
CA ILE A 97 -0.59 -16.71 -7.77
C ILE A 97 -0.22 -18.07 -7.18
N PRO A 98 0.71 -18.14 -6.20
CA PRO A 98 0.91 -19.34 -5.42
C PRO A 98 -0.19 -19.42 -4.36
N THR A 99 -0.78 -20.58 -4.15
CA THR A 99 -1.78 -20.80 -3.10
C THR A 99 -1.56 -22.13 -2.40
N LEU A 100 -1.82 -22.14 -1.11
CA LEU A 100 -1.70 -23.30 -0.24
C LEU A 100 -2.99 -23.47 0.57
N GLN A 101 -3.42 -24.72 0.78
CA GLN A 101 -4.55 -25.01 1.66
C GLN A 101 -4.25 -24.55 3.09
N ARG A 102 -5.14 -23.74 3.64
CA ARG A 102 -5.04 -23.21 5.01
C ARG A 102 -6.05 -23.89 5.93
N GLU A 103 -5.69 -24.13 7.17
CA GLU A 103 -6.56 -24.80 8.14
C GLU A 103 -7.79 -23.99 8.56
N ARG A 104 -7.73 -22.68 8.53
CA ARG A 104 -8.75 -21.80 9.16
C ARG A 104 -9.55 -20.95 8.20
N ALA A 105 -8.95 -20.42 7.16
CA ALA A 105 -9.62 -19.52 6.20
C ALA A 105 -8.95 -19.64 4.85
N GLN A 106 -9.76 -19.76 3.79
CA GLN A 106 -9.30 -19.72 2.41
C GLN A 106 -9.58 -18.34 1.84
N PHE A 107 -8.54 -17.64 1.43
CA PHE A 107 -8.64 -16.30 0.84
C PHE A 107 -8.55 -16.34 -0.69
N PHE A 108 -7.85 -17.34 -1.21
CA PHE A 108 -7.52 -17.48 -2.63
C PHE A 108 -8.73 -17.30 -3.58
N PRO A 109 -9.92 -17.89 -3.35
CA PRO A 109 -11.05 -17.68 -4.24
C PRO A 109 -11.42 -16.22 -4.42
N ARG A 110 -11.47 -15.45 -3.32
CA ARG A 110 -11.76 -14.01 -3.33
C ARG A 110 -10.64 -13.21 -3.98
N THR A 111 -9.38 -13.57 -3.69
CA THR A 111 -8.22 -12.96 -4.35
C THR A 111 -8.33 -13.11 -5.86
N ALA A 112 -8.49 -14.33 -6.35
CA ALA A 112 -8.59 -14.62 -7.78
C ALA A 112 -9.78 -13.91 -8.44
N ALA A 113 -10.95 -13.94 -7.79
CA ALA A 113 -12.16 -13.29 -8.29
C ALA A 113 -11.99 -11.77 -8.38
N SER A 114 -11.47 -11.13 -7.35
CA SER A 114 -11.30 -9.68 -7.30
C SER A 114 -10.34 -9.12 -8.34
N LEU A 115 -9.41 -9.95 -8.83
CA LEU A 115 -8.50 -9.56 -9.91
C LEU A 115 -9.17 -9.52 -11.28
N VAL A 116 -10.34 -10.15 -11.46
CA VAL A 116 -10.96 -10.29 -12.76
C VAL A 116 -12.39 -9.76 -12.84
N ASP A 117 -13.09 -9.58 -11.73
CA ASP A 117 -14.51 -9.24 -11.67
C ASP A 117 -14.86 -7.88 -12.30
N THR A 118 -13.90 -6.95 -12.31
CA THR A 118 -14.07 -5.59 -12.82
C THR A 118 -13.36 -5.35 -14.15
N LEU A 119 -12.64 -6.34 -14.67
CA LEU A 119 -11.93 -6.19 -15.95
C LEU A 119 -12.91 -6.15 -17.12
N THR A 120 -12.66 -5.24 -18.07
CA THR A 120 -13.32 -5.31 -19.38
C THR A 120 -12.80 -6.52 -20.16
N PRO A 121 -13.54 -7.01 -21.18
CA PRO A 121 -13.04 -8.09 -22.04
C PRO A 121 -11.66 -7.79 -22.64
N GLU A 122 -11.44 -6.56 -23.09
CA GLU A 122 -10.17 -6.10 -23.69
C GLU A 122 -9.04 -6.11 -22.66
N GLN A 123 -9.31 -5.70 -21.42
CA GLN A 123 -8.32 -5.76 -20.33
C GLN A 123 -7.99 -7.21 -19.96
N ARG A 124 -9.01 -8.09 -19.94
CA ARG A 124 -8.80 -9.52 -19.65
C ARG A 124 -7.94 -10.23 -20.70
N GLU A 125 -7.99 -9.81 -21.95
CA GLU A 125 -7.15 -10.35 -23.03
C GLU A 125 -5.66 -10.00 -22.86
N LEU A 126 -5.35 -8.89 -22.20
CA LEU A 126 -3.97 -8.47 -21.91
C LEU A 126 -3.29 -9.28 -20.80
N ILE A 127 -4.07 -10.09 -20.05
CA ILE A 127 -3.61 -10.76 -18.84
C ILE A 127 -3.59 -12.27 -19.05
N HIS A 128 -2.51 -12.93 -18.65
CA HIS A 128 -2.41 -14.39 -18.49
C HIS A 128 -2.29 -14.74 -17.02
N ILE A 129 -3.21 -15.51 -16.47
CA ILE A 129 -3.26 -15.86 -15.06
C ILE A 129 -2.77 -17.30 -14.88
N ILE A 130 -1.71 -17.44 -14.08
CA ILE A 130 -1.12 -18.72 -13.69
C ILE A 130 -1.36 -18.91 -12.20
N VAL A 131 -1.96 -20.04 -11.85
CA VAL A 131 -2.16 -20.45 -10.46
C VAL A 131 -1.27 -21.64 -10.16
N LEU A 132 -0.46 -21.56 -9.10
CA LEU A 132 0.31 -22.68 -8.57
C LEU A 132 -0.38 -23.19 -7.30
N LEU A 133 -0.94 -24.40 -7.34
CA LEU A 133 -1.40 -25.10 -6.15
C LEU A 133 -0.16 -25.70 -5.46
N SER A 134 0.33 -25.02 -4.43
CA SER A 134 1.63 -25.29 -3.79
C SER A 134 1.58 -26.43 -2.77
N ASP A 135 0.42 -27.08 -2.60
CA ASP A 135 0.26 -28.26 -1.77
C ASP A 135 1.04 -29.44 -2.37
N THR A 136 1.59 -30.30 -1.52
CA THR A 136 2.31 -31.50 -1.96
C THR A 136 1.43 -32.38 -2.84
N ASP A 137 0.23 -32.67 -2.37
CA ASP A 137 -0.88 -33.24 -3.16
C ASP A 137 -1.89 -32.12 -3.40
N ALA A 138 -2.00 -31.65 -4.62
CA ALA A 138 -2.89 -30.55 -4.94
C ALA A 138 -4.38 -30.87 -4.71
N THR A 139 -4.76 -32.15 -4.62
CA THR A 139 -6.14 -32.56 -4.29
C THR A 139 -6.56 -32.15 -2.88
N GLU A 140 -5.62 -31.87 -1.98
CA GLU A 140 -5.89 -31.32 -0.66
C GLU A 140 -6.33 -29.86 -0.71
N ASN A 141 -6.04 -29.14 -1.79
CA ASN A 141 -6.43 -27.75 -1.96
C ASN A 141 -7.90 -27.64 -2.35
N SER A 142 -8.67 -26.87 -1.62
CA SER A 142 -10.10 -26.68 -1.86
C SER A 142 -10.44 -26.07 -3.22
N ALA A 143 -9.47 -25.46 -3.90
CA ALA A 143 -9.61 -24.92 -5.26
C ALA A 143 -9.42 -25.98 -6.35
N PHE A 144 -8.86 -27.17 -6.02
CA PHE A 144 -8.59 -28.20 -7.00
C PHE A 144 -9.88 -28.69 -7.69
N GLY A 145 -9.86 -28.73 -9.01
CA GLY A 145 -11.00 -29.19 -9.82
C GLY A 145 -12.23 -28.30 -9.81
N GLN A 146 -12.16 -27.10 -9.22
CA GLN A 146 -13.30 -26.19 -9.16
C GLN A 146 -13.52 -25.47 -10.49
N ASP A 147 -14.78 -25.42 -10.91
CA ASP A 147 -15.18 -24.76 -12.16
C ASP A 147 -14.79 -23.29 -12.23
N TRP A 148 -14.88 -22.57 -11.11
CA TRP A 148 -14.49 -21.17 -11.04
C TRP A 148 -12.98 -20.99 -11.28
N LEU A 149 -12.14 -21.93 -10.83
CA LEU A 149 -10.69 -21.87 -11.07
C LEU A 149 -10.39 -21.96 -12.56
N HIS A 150 -11.02 -22.90 -13.28
CA HIS A 150 -10.92 -23.01 -14.74
C HIS A 150 -11.47 -21.79 -15.49
N ALA A 151 -12.44 -21.10 -14.90
CA ALA A 151 -13.00 -19.87 -15.49
C ALA A 151 -12.08 -18.66 -15.34
N ILE A 152 -11.24 -18.60 -14.30
CA ILE A 152 -10.35 -17.48 -13.97
C ILE A 152 -8.94 -17.74 -14.47
N ALA A 153 -8.33 -18.90 -14.13
CA ALA A 153 -6.97 -19.21 -14.48
C ALA A 153 -6.82 -19.65 -15.94
N ASP A 154 -5.79 -19.15 -16.63
CA ASP A 154 -5.42 -19.61 -17.97
C ASP A 154 -4.52 -20.86 -17.89
N THR A 155 -3.73 -20.98 -16.83
CA THR A 155 -2.85 -22.12 -16.54
C THR A 155 -2.91 -22.45 -15.04
N VAL A 156 -3.07 -23.74 -14.72
CA VAL A 156 -2.95 -24.24 -13.34
C VAL A 156 -1.77 -25.21 -13.29
N ILE A 157 -0.90 -25.00 -12.31
CA ILE A 157 0.31 -25.80 -12.09
C ILE A 157 0.16 -26.54 -10.76
N VAL A 158 0.56 -27.82 -10.75
CA VAL A 158 0.57 -28.69 -9.58
C VAL A 158 1.89 -29.45 -9.47
N HIS A 159 2.19 -29.97 -8.30
CA HIS A 159 3.35 -30.86 -8.12
C HIS A 159 3.08 -32.28 -8.64
N GLU A 160 4.14 -32.98 -9.05
CA GLU A 160 4.11 -34.33 -9.63
C GLU A 160 3.57 -35.43 -8.67
N ASP A 161 3.49 -35.13 -7.36
CA ASP A 161 2.87 -36.04 -6.37
C ASP A 161 1.33 -36.08 -6.49
N THR A 162 0.73 -35.16 -7.24
CA THR A 162 -0.72 -35.16 -7.51
C THR A 162 -1.06 -36.28 -8.50
N PRO A 163 -2.14 -37.09 -8.25
CA PRO A 163 -2.50 -38.17 -9.14
C PRO A 163 -2.65 -37.77 -10.60
N GLU A 164 -1.92 -38.47 -11.50
CA GLU A 164 -1.78 -38.12 -12.92
C GLU A 164 -3.12 -38.14 -13.68
N ASP A 165 -4.01 -39.06 -13.32
CA ASP A 165 -5.35 -39.13 -13.90
C ASP A 165 -6.18 -37.89 -13.59
N LEU A 166 -6.12 -37.38 -12.36
CA LEU A 166 -6.82 -36.16 -11.95
C LEU A 166 -6.17 -34.91 -12.55
N VAL A 167 -4.86 -34.88 -12.68
CA VAL A 167 -4.13 -33.80 -13.37
C VAL A 167 -4.55 -33.70 -14.85
N SER A 168 -4.58 -34.86 -15.52
CA SER A 168 -4.96 -34.97 -16.95
C SER A 168 -6.41 -34.60 -17.16
N GLU A 169 -7.32 -35.06 -16.29
CA GLU A 169 -8.75 -34.73 -16.34
C GLU A 169 -9.01 -33.23 -16.24
N ASN A 170 -8.27 -32.53 -15.38
CA ASN A 170 -8.41 -31.11 -15.18
C ASN A 170 -7.56 -30.27 -16.15
N GLY A 171 -6.68 -30.88 -16.95
CA GLY A 171 -5.78 -30.18 -17.87
C GLY A 171 -4.73 -29.34 -17.18
N TYR A 172 -4.30 -29.73 -15.98
CA TYR A 172 -3.26 -29.06 -15.23
C TYR A 172 -1.86 -29.40 -15.71
N GLN A 173 -0.91 -28.53 -15.46
CA GLN A 173 0.51 -28.75 -15.75
C GLN A 173 1.23 -29.25 -14.50
N THR A 174 2.13 -30.23 -14.67
CA THR A 174 2.94 -30.74 -13.56
C THR A 174 4.34 -30.12 -13.57
N ILE A 175 4.86 -29.91 -12.37
CA ILE A 175 6.27 -29.57 -12.16
C ILE A 175 6.91 -30.57 -11.21
N PRO A 176 8.22 -30.87 -11.39
CA PRO A 176 8.94 -31.75 -10.49
C PRO A 176 8.92 -31.21 -9.05
N ARG A 177 8.71 -32.11 -8.12
CA ARG A 177 8.90 -31.81 -6.70
C ARG A 177 10.40 -31.75 -6.41
N HIS A 178 10.85 -30.63 -5.94
CA HIS A 178 12.29 -30.48 -5.73
C HIS A 178 12.79 -30.96 -4.36
N PHE A 179 11.92 -31.15 -3.33
CA PHE A 179 12.37 -31.54 -1.97
C PHE A 179 11.28 -32.16 -1.09
N GLU A 180 11.67 -33.20 -0.33
CA GLU A 180 10.79 -33.86 0.65
C GLU A 180 10.57 -33.01 1.93
N VAL A 181 11.51 -32.18 2.33
CA VAL A 181 11.42 -31.39 3.59
C VAL A 181 12.14 -30.05 3.41
N ALA A 182 11.56 -29.12 2.67
CA ALA A 182 12.09 -27.76 2.64
C ALA A 182 11.50 -26.91 3.75
N ALA A 183 12.31 -25.99 4.33
CA ALA A 183 11.82 -24.95 5.20
C ALA A 183 10.77 -24.09 4.48
N ARG A 184 9.85 -23.44 5.23
CA ARG A 184 8.78 -22.63 4.65
C ARG A 184 9.33 -21.60 3.65
N ASP A 185 10.38 -20.86 4.03
CA ASP A 185 10.94 -19.79 3.20
C ASP A 185 11.56 -20.34 1.91
N GLU A 186 12.17 -21.51 1.96
CA GLU A 186 12.67 -22.20 0.77
C GLU A 186 11.53 -22.60 -0.17
N ARG A 187 10.43 -23.17 0.34
CA ARG A 187 9.27 -23.51 -0.49
C ARG A 187 8.70 -22.29 -1.19
N VAL A 188 8.45 -21.18 -0.45
CA VAL A 188 7.94 -19.95 -1.03
C VAL A 188 8.88 -19.39 -2.11
N ARG A 189 10.19 -19.41 -1.89
CA ARG A 189 11.17 -18.96 -2.90
C ARG A 189 11.14 -19.83 -4.16
N ARG A 190 10.97 -21.14 -4.02
CA ARG A 190 10.84 -22.06 -5.16
C ARG A 190 9.56 -21.86 -5.93
N ASP A 191 8.44 -21.67 -5.25
CA ASP A 191 7.15 -21.34 -5.88
C ASP A 191 7.25 -20.05 -6.70
N TYR A 192 7.91 -19.02 -6.14
CA TYR A 192 8.15 -17.76 -6.86
C TYR A 192 9.10 -17.94 -8.05
N ALA A 193 10.09 -18.81 -7.93
CA ALA A 193 10.99 -19.16 -9.06
C ALA A 193 10.22 -19.85 -10.21
N VAL A 194 9.35 -20.80 -9.88
CA VAL A 194 8.48 -21.48 -10.86
C VAL A 194 7.56 -20.50 -11.57
N LEU A 195 6.83 -19.67 -10.81
CA LEU A 195 5.94 -18.67 -11.39
C LEU A 195 6.69 -17.66 -12.26
N SER A 196 7.86 -17.20 -11.80
CA SER A 196 8.69 -16.27 -12.55
C SER A 196 9.14 -16.88 -13.89
N GLU A 197 9.58 -18.15 -13.88
CA GLU A 197 10.02 -18.82 -15.11
C GLU A 197 8.86 -19.12 -16.05
N THR A 198 7.72 -19.56 -15.53
CA THR A 198 6.54 -19.82 -16.36
C THR A 198 6.02 -18.53 -17.02
N CYS A 199 5.98 -17.43 -16.28
CA CYS A 199 5.60 -16.13 -16.84
C CYS A 199 6.65 -15.60 -17.84
N ARG A 200 7.91 -15.84 -17.59
CA ARG A 200 8.99 -15.47 -18.54
C ARG A 200 8.81 -16.18 -19.89
N LEU A 201 8.47 -17.46 -19.86
CA LEU A 201 8.25 -18.28 -21.06
C LEU A 201 6.97 -17.90 -21.82
N ASN A 202 5.99 -17.25 -21.17
CA ASN A 202 4.81 -16.69 -21.82
C ASN A 202 5.10 -15.38 -22.57
N GLU A 203 6.33 -14.86 -22.51
CA GLU A 203 6.78 -13.65 -23.22
C GLU A 203 5.98 -12.39 -22.87
N ALA A 204 5.30 -12.37 -21.70
CA ALA A 204 4.60 -11.18 -21.22
C ALA A 204 5.64 -10.07 -20.88
N ASP A 205 5.28 -8.80 -21.11
CA ASP A 205 6.15 -7.67 -20.79
C ASP A 205 6.42 -7.57 -19.29
N TYR A 206 5.40 -7.90 -18.48
CA TYR A 206 5.42 -7.77 -17.02
C TYR A 206 4.88 -9.02 -16.35
N PHE A 207 5.58 -9.46 -15.31
CA PHE A 207 5.12 -10.45 -14.35
C PHE A 207 4.49 -9.74 -13.14
N ILE A 208 3.32 -10.16 -12.73
CA ILE A 208 2.65 -9.68 -11.53
C ILE A 208 2.60 -10.84 -10.52
N LEU A 209 3.44 -10.79 -9.51
CA LEU A 209 3.37 -11.71 -8.38
C LEU A 209 2.27 -11.23 -7.44
N VAL A 210 1.30 -12.09 -7.15
CA VAL A 210 0.19 -11.79 -6.23
C VAL A 210 0.08 -12.91 -5.20
N GLU A 211 0.09 -12.59 -3.91
CA GLU A 211 -0.18 -13.56 -2.84
C GLU A 211 -1.68 -13.91 -2.78
N ASP A 212 -2.01 -15.07 -2.21
CA ASP A 212 -3.36 -15.64 -2.22
C ASP A 212 -4.32 -15.05 -1.17
N ASP A 213 -3.88 -14.04 -0.43
CA ASP A 213 -4.63 -13.42 0.67
C ASP A 213 -4.77 -11.90 0.53
N VAL A 214 -4.96 -11.45 -0.69
CA VAL A 214 -5.21 -10.03 -1.01
C VAL A 214 -6.59 -9.83 -1.67
N ILE A 215 -7.07 -8.61 -1.62
CA ILE A 215 -8.26 -8.16 -2.36
C ILE A 215 -7.91 -6.96 -3.24
N ALA A 216 -8.36 -6.97 -4.50
CA ALA A 216 -8.07 -5.91 -5.46
C ALA A 216 -9.15 -4.82 -5.45
N ALA A 217 -8.72 -3.56 -5.58
CA ALA A 217 -9.62 -2.44 -5.85
C ALA A 217 -10.28 -2.59 -7.22
N ARG A 218 -11.46 -1.98 -7.41
CA ARG A 218 -12.17 -2.06 -8.71
C ARG A 218 -11.37 -1.53 -9.89
N ASP A 219 -10.56 -0.48 -9.67
CA ASP A 219 -9.75 0.21 -10.67
C ASP A 219 -8.26 -0.21 -10.68
N TRP A 220 -7.95 -1.36 -10.03
CA TRP A 220 -6.55 -1.79 -9.83
C TRP A 220 -5.75 -1.87 -11.13
N PHE A 221 -6.37 -2.43 -12.19
CA PHE A 221 -5.67 -2.65 -13.45
C PHE A 221 -5.52 -1.37 -14.26
N GLU A 222 -6.54 -0.51 -14.28
CA GLU A 222 -6.47 0.81 -14.93
C GLU A 222 -5.36 1.68 -14.31
N ARG A 223 -5.25 1.64 -12.98
CA ARG A 223 -4.20 2.38 -12.27
C ARG A 223 -2.83 1.80 -12.50
N LEU A 224 -2.70 0.46 -12.63
CA LEU A 224 -1.47 -0.17 -13.03
C LEU A 224 -1.07 0.24 -14.45
N GLN A 225 -2.01 0.19 -15.42
CA GLN A 225 -1.77 0.60 -16.79
C GLN A 225 -1.32 2.07 -16.89
N ALA A 226 -1.91 2.94 -16.07
CA ALA A 226 -1.50 4.35 -16.00
C ALA A 226 -0.14 4.54 -15.31
N ALA A 227 0.21 3.71 -14.33
CA ALA A 227 1.44 3.82 -13.56
C ALA A 227 2.68 3.38 -14.34
N THR A 228 2.57 2.30 -15.10
CA THR A 228 3.71 1.66 -15.78
C THR A 228 4.48 2.61 -16.71
N PRO A 229 3.84 3.37 -17.62
CA PRO A 229 4.57 4.32 -18.48
C PRO A 229 5.22 5.44 -17.67
N VAL A 230 4.59 5.91 -16.59
CA VAL A 230 5.17 6.95 -15.71
C VAL A 230 6.43 6.44 -15.02
N VAL A 231 6.44 5.19 -14.55
CA VAL A 231 7.65 4.59 -13.98
C VAL A 231 8.75 4.47 -15.00
N ASN A 232 8.45 3.99 -16.21
CA ASN A 232 9.41 3.89 -17.31
C ASN A 232 10.02 5.25 -17.66
N GLU A 233 9.22 6.29 -17.78
CA GLU A 233 9.68 7.66 -18.05
C GLU A 233 10.62 8.18 -16.94
N ARG A 234 10.22 8.01 -15.68
CA ARG A 234 11.03 8.44 -14.53
C ARG A 234 12.33 7.66 -14.40
N ALA A 235 12.31 6.36 -14.67
CA ALA A 235 13.51 5.51 -14.69
C ALA A 235 14.51 5.99 -15.74
N VAL A 236 14.04 6.27 -16.97
CA VAL A 236 14.88 6.84 -18.04
C VAL A 236 15.45 8.20 -17.63
N ALA A 237 14.63 9.09 -17.08
CA ALA A 237 15.07 10.41 -16.61
C ALA A 237 16.15 10.33 -15.53
N LYS A 238 16.05 9.35 -14.64
CA LYS A 238 17.03 9.07 -13.57
C LYS A 238 18.26 8.30 -14.04
N ARG A 239 18.22 7.70 -15.24
CA ARG A 239 19.22 6.75 -15.75
C ARG A 239 19.40 5.54 -14.81
N GLN A 240 18.32 5.11 -14.18
CA GLN A 240 18.26 4.01 -13.24
C GLN A 240 17.15 3.06 -13.67
N ASP A 241 17.48 1.78 -13.89
CA ASP A 241 16.47 0.76 -14.16
C ASP A 241 15.68 0.44 -12.89
N TRP A 242 14.55 -0.25 -13.01
CA TRP A 242 13.68 -0.54 -11.89
C TRP A 242 13.33 -2.02 -11.83
N LEU A 243 13.21 -2.52 -10.58
CA LEU A 243 12.92 -3.93 -10.33
C LEU A 243 11.43 -4.19 -10.22
N TYR A 244 10.69 -3.35 -9.48
CA TYR A 244 9.27 -3.58 -9.28
C TYR A 244 8.44 -2.31 -9.09
N ILE A 245 7.12 -2.48 -9.34
CA ILE A 245 6.07 -1.57 -8.89
C ILE A 245 5.20 -2.32 -7.87
N ARG A 246 5.06 -1.81 -6.65
CA ARG A 246 4.15 -2.36 -5.64
C ARG A 246 2.72 -1.98 -5.93
N LEU A 247 1.84 -2.97 -5.93
CA LEU A 247 0.39 -2.81 -5.92
C LEU A 247 -0.16 -2.73 -4.50
N PHE A 248 0.56 -3.35 -3.56
CA PHE A 248 0.35 -3.26 -2.12
C PHE A 248 1.63 -2.77 -1.42
N TYR A 249 1.46 -1.92 -0.43
CA TYR A 249 2.49 -1.57 0.55
C TYR A 249 1.84 -1.37 1.92
N THR A 250 2.54 -1.76 2.97
CA THR A 250 2.05 -1.53 4.32
C THR A 250 2.33 -0.09 4.75
N GLU A 251 1.34 0.56 5.36
CA GLU A 251 1.52 1.88 5.97
C GLU A 251 2.02 1.80 7.42
N THR A 252 2.03 0.60 8.02
CA THR A 252 2.47 0.40 9.41
C THR A 252 3.90 0.86 9.66
N TYR A 253 4.76 0.77 8.65
CA TYR A 253 6.17 1.18 8.74
C TYR A 253 6.47 2.54 8.09
N MET A 254 5.45 3.25 7.59
CA MET A 254 5.61 4.53 6.89
C MET A 254 5.44 5.74 7.82
N GLY A 255 5.88 5.63 9.07
CA GLY A 255 5.88 6.71 10.04
C GLY A 255 7.01 7.73 9.81
N TRP A 256 7.23 8.57 10.81
CA TRP A 256 8.36 9.51 10.82
C TRP A 256 9.68 8.75 10.76
N ASN A 257 10.53 9.07 9.80
CA ASN A 257 11.79 8.41 9.57
C ASN A 257 12.95 9.41 9.45
N SER A 258 14.18 8.91 9.62
CA SER A 258 15.38 9.73 9.56
C SER A 258 15.79 10.12 8.14
N GLU A 259 15.31 9.46 7.10
CA GLU A 259 15.65 9.79 5.71
C GLU A 259 15.05 11.13 5.28
N GLU A 260 13.90 11.49 5.84
CA GLU A 260 13.16 12.71 5.55
C GLU A 260 13.49 13.89 6.48
N TRP A 261 14.51 13.77 7.37
CA TRP A 261 14.83 14.80 8.37
C TRP A 261 15.03 16.20 7.77
N GLY A 262 15.62 16.28 6.58
CA GLY A 262 15.82 17.54 5.89
C GLY A 262 14.51 18.21 5.47
N THR A 263 13.52 17.42 5.04
CA THR A 263 12.18 17.89 4.71
C THR A 263 11.45 18.39 5.96
N TYR A 264 11.54 17.66 7.08
CA TYR A 264 10.94 18.09 8.36
C TYR A 264 11.54 19.39 8.84
N SER A 265 12.87 19.51 8.83
CA SER A 265 13.60 20.73 9.25
C SER A 265 13.23 21.92 8.38
N ARG A 266 13.15 21.74 7.05
CA ARG A 266 12.72 22.79 6.12
C ARG A 266 11.28 23.23 6.44
N ASN A 267 10.35 22.30 6.64
CA ASN A 267 8.96 22.62 6.93
C ASN A 267 8.81 23.36 8.27
N ILE A 268 9.54 22.94 9.30
CA ILE A 268 9.61 23.63 10.59
C ILE A 268 10.12 25.07 10.40
N ALA A 269 11.20 25.26 9.66
CA ALA A 269 11.75 26.60 9.37
C ALA A 269 10.74 27.48 8.61
N LEU A 270 10.03 26.92 7.64
CA LEU A 270 8.98 27.63 6.89
C LEU A 270 7.81 28.05 7.81
N ILE A 271 7.38 27.19 8.75
CA ILE A 271 6.36 27.55 9.75
C ILE A 271 6.83 28.74 10.59
N TYR A 272 8.06 28.68 11.12
CA TYR A 272 8.62 29.78 11.91
C TYR A 272 8.70 31.08 11.10
N MET A 273 9.17 31.02 9.85
CA MET A 273 9.26 32.21 8.98
C MET A 273 7.88 32.78 8.67
N ALA A 274 6.89 31.93 8.39
CA ALA A 274 5.52 32.36 8.11
C ALA A 274 4.90 33.06 9.33
N VAL A 275 4.99 32.45 10.51
CA VAL A 275 4.46 33.03 11.76
C VAL A 275 5.16 34.35 12.06
N LEU A 276 6.48 34.39 11.99
CA LEU A 276 7.26 35.62 12.22
C LEU A 276 6.86 36.71 11.20
N GLY A 277 6.73 36.38 9.92
CA GLY A 277 6.31 37.31 8.87
C GLY A 277 4.93 37.93 9.15
N VAL A 278 3.95 37.08 9.53
CA VAL A 278 2.61 37.57 9.92
C VAL A 278 2.68 38.51 11.12
N MET A 279 3.45 38.13 12.15
CA MET A 279 3.58 38.93 13.36
C MET A 279 4.25 40.29 13.08
N LEU A 280 5.29 40.33 12.23
CA LEU A 280 5.95 41.58 11.81
C LEU A 280 5.02 42.45 10.97
N ALA A 281 4.23 41.85 10.07
CA ALA A 281 3.23 42.57 9.27
C ALA A 281 2.15 43.21 10.16
N VAL A 282 1.57 42.45 11.08
CA VAL A 282 0.58 42.93 12.07
C VAL A 282 1.18 44.08 12.90
N ARG A 283 2.40 43.89 13.38
CA ARG A 283 3.10 44.98 14.13
C ARG A 283 3.31 46.22 13.30
N HIS A 284 3.73 46.11 12.05
CA HIS A 284 3.93 47.24 11.13
C HIS A 284 2.62 48.01 10.88
N LEU A 285 1.53 47.30 10.62
CA LEU A 285 0.20 47.89 10.45
C LEU A 285 -0.27 48.63 11.71
N HIS A 286 -0.06 48.02 12.89
CA HIS A 286 -0.41 48.70 14.17
C HIS A 286 0.43 49.95 14.43
N GLN A 287 1.70 49.95 14.04
CA GLN A 287 2.57 51.16 14.22
C GLN A 287 2.16 52.32 13.32
N LYS A 288 1.60 52.05 12.13
CA LYS A 288 1.07 53.09 11.22
C LYS A 288 -0.19 53.77 11.73
N THR A 289 -1.01 53.04 12.50
CA THR A 289 -2.32 53.55 12.97
C THR A 289 -2.27 54.24 14.35
N SER A 290 -1.17 54.15 15.12
CA SER A 290 -1.11 54.72 16.49
C SER A 290 0.25 55.36 16.80
N ALA A 291 0.46 56.59 16.37
CA ALA A 291 1.71 57.35 16.61
C ALA A 291 1.94 57.76 18.08
N SER A 292 0.92 57.76 18.94
CA SER A 292 0.96 58.33 20.31
C SER A 292 1.33 57.36 21.45
N LEU A 293 1.49 56.04 21.18
CA LEU A 293 1.69 55.00 22.23
C LEU A 293 2.97 54.18 22.02
N LYS A 294 4.00 54.76 21.41
CA LYS A 294 5.12 54.06 20.77
C LYS A 294 6.03 53.22 21.67
N GLU A 295 6.21 53.55 22.94
CA GLU A 295 7.25 52.89 23.80
C GLU A 295 6.73 51.74 24.64
N ARG A 296 5.56 51.88 25.22
CA ARG A 296 4.95 50.84 26.09
C ARG A 296 4.42 49.66 25.26
N THR A 297 3.89 49.94 24.06
CA THR A 297 3.42 48.90 23.11
C THR A 297 4.60 48.11 22.51
N SER A 298 5.80 48.68 22.39
CA SER A 298 6.98 48.00 21.81
C SER A 298 7.47 46.82 22.69
N LYS A 299 7.57 47.01 24.01
CA LYS A 299 8.06 45.95 24.93
C LYS A 299 7.04 44.80 25.03
N HIS A 300 5.76 45.14 25.13
CA HIS A 300 4.68 44.16 25.25
C HIS A 300 4.53 43.35 23.97
N SER A 301 4.63 43.96 22.80
CA SER A 301 4.62 43.29 21.49
C SER A 301 5.80 42.32 21.33
N LYS A 302 7.01 42.69 21.78
CA LYS A 302 8.18 41.79 21.74
C LYS A 302 7.99 40.59 22.65
N LEU A 303 7.45 40.78 23.87
CA LEU A 303 7.18 39.69 24.80
C LEU A 303 6.14 38.73 24.26
N LEU A 304 5.07 39.26 23.65
CA LEU A 304 4.02 38.45 22.99
C LEU A 304 4.60 37.64 21.82
N MET A 305 5.45 38.28 20.98
CA MET A 305 6.13 37.57 19.88
C MET A 305 7.02 36.45 20.41
N ALA A 306 7.84 36.71 21.44
CA ALA A 306 8.68 35.70 22.05
C ALA A 306 7.87 34.54 22.62
N ASN A 307 6.76 34.84 23.32
CA ASN A 307 5.85 33.84 23.86
C ASN A 307 5.27 32.93 22.77
N ILE A 308 4.75 33.50 21.66
CA ILE A 308 4.20 32.73 20.55
C ILE A 308 5.28 31.85 19.91
N LEU A 309 6.45 32.42 19.57
CA LEU A 309 7.51 31.71 18.87
C LEU A 309 8.18 30.63 19.74
N MET A 310 8.31 30.87 21.06
CA MET A 310 9.05 29.96 21.93
C MET A 310 8.17 28.91 22.63
N ILE A 311 6.86 29.14 22.73
CA ILE A 311 5.93 28.25 23.42
C ILE A 311 4.91 27.68 22.45
N TRP A 312 4.10 28.51 21.80
CA TRP A 312 2.97 28.04 21.04
C TRP A 312 3.34 27.41 19.72
N VAL A 313 4.31 27.98 18.97
CA VAL A 313 4.77 27.36 17.72
C VAL A 313 5.35 25.95 17.98
N PRO A 314 6.27 25.72 18.96
CA PRO A 314 6.72 24.37 19.27
C PRO A 314 5.59 23.42 19.70
N LEU A 315 4.60 23.91 20.48
CA LEU A 315 3.47 23.07 20.92
C LEU A 315 2.59 22.62 19.74
N PHE A 316 2.31 23.50 18.76
CA PHE A 316 1.58 23.13 17.57
C PHE A 316 2.40 22.24 16.61
N ILE A 317 3.71 22.46 16.50
CA ILE A 317 4.60 21.58 15.74
C ILE A 317 4.63 20.19 16.39
N ALA A 318 4.76 20.12 17.72
CA ALA A 318 4.72 18.84 18.45
C ALA A 318 3.38 18.12 18.22
N LEU A 319 2.26 18.84 18.27
CA LEU A 319 0.95 18.28 17.96
C LEU A 319 0.88 17.75 16.52
N GLY A 320 1.49 18.45 15.55
CA GLY A 320 1.61 17.97 14.18
C GLY A 320 2.36 16.62 14.10
N PHE A 321 3.49 16.49 14.82
CA PHE A 321 4.19 15.21 14.91
C PHE A 321 3.33 14.13 15.60
N MET A 322 2.60 14.48 16.63
CA MET A 322 1.67 13.56 17.31
C MET A 322 0.49 13.15 16.43
N ALA A 323 0.07 13.98 15.48
CA ALA A 323 -1.02 13.67 14.55
C ALA A 323 -0.66 12.55 13.56
N GLY A 324 0.63 12.28 13.36
CA GLY A 324 1.11 11.22 12.49
C GLY A 324 1.58 11.71 11.12
N ARG A 325 2.57 10.98 10.59
CA ARG A 325 3.27 11.35 9.35
C ARG A 325 2.35 11.34 8.14
N LEU A 326 1.53 10.29 7.98
CA LEU A 326 0.64 10.13 6.82
C LEU A 326 -0.49 11.16 6.83
N THR A 327 -0.93 11.59 8.01
CA THR A 327 -1.95 12.64 8.17
C THR A 327 -1.39 14.02 7.82
N VAL A 328 -0.18 14.34 8.31
CA VAL A 328 0.43 15.68 8.12
C VAL A 328 1.03 15.83 6.72
N SER A 329 1.56 14.76 6.17
CA SER A 329 2.17 14.72 4.85
C SER A 329 1.73 13.46 4.11
N PRO A 330 0.48 13.42 3.62
CA PRO A 330 -0.03 12.27 2.89
C PRO A 330 0.80 11.98 1.66
N LEU A 331 0.86 10.70 1.28
CA LEU A 331 1.57 10.29 0.08
C LEU A 331 0.87 10.88 -1.17
N PRO A 332 1.63 11.37 -2.14
CA PRO A 332 1.06 11.88 -3.39
C PRO A 332 0.40 10.74 -4.18
N THR A 333 -0.79 10.97 -4.70
CA THR A 333 -1.49 10.01 -5.56
C THR A 333 -0.74 9.78 -6.88
N GLY A 334 -0.85 8.56 -7.42
CA GLY A 334 -0.22 8.15 -8.67
C GLY A 334 0.94 7.19 -8.44
N VAL A 335 2.16 7.57 -8.76
CA VAL A 335 3.37 6.73 -8.63
C VAL A 335 4.35 7.37 -7.66
N LEU A 336 4.78 6.61 -6.68
CA LEU A 336 5.78 7.00 -5.68
C LEU A 336 7.00 6.08 -5.76
N GLU A 337 8.18 6.66 -5.70
CA GLU A 337 9.40 5.89 -5.45
C GLU A 337 9.45 5.51 -3.97
N MET A 338 9.66 4.22 -3.72
CA MET A 338 9.66 3.70 -2.36
C MET A 338 10.98 3.97 -1.64
N PRO A 339 10.94 4.27 -0.33
CA PRO A 339 12.14 4.34 0.49
C PRO A 339 12.78 2.95 0.63
N ARG A 340 14.00 2.90 1.17
CA ARG A 340 14.76 1.65 1.36
C ARG A 340 14.03 0.60 2.21
N TYR A 341 13.16 1.02 3.11
CA TYR A 341 12.42 0.12 4.00
C TYR A 341 11.04 -0.19 3.41
N GLY A 342 11.01 -0.93 2.30
CA GLY A 342 9.78 -1.51 1.78
C GLY A 342 9.55 -2.90 2.37
N CYS A 343 8.29 -3.25 2.68
CA CYS A 343 7.90 -4.59 3.08
C CYS A 343 6.92 -5.17 2.08
N CYS A 344 7.05 -6.47 1.92
CA CYS A 344 5.96 -7.35 1.56
C CYS A 344 5.78 -7.57 0.06
N SER A 345 5.43 -8.82 -0.30
CA SER A 345 5.31 -9.32 -1.68
C SER A 345 3.87 -9.51 -2.16
N GLN A 346 2.87 -8.96 -1.44
CA GLN A 346 1.45 -9.16 -1.71
C GLN A 346 1.00 -8.76 -3.11
N GLY A 347 1.77 -7.90 -3.80
CA GLY A 347 1.50 -7.55 -5.19
C GLY A 347 2.68 -6.77 -5.76
N LEU A 348 3.46 -7.42 -6.63
CA LEU A 348 4.66 -6.85 -7.26
C LEU A 348 4.59 -7.01 -8.77
N VAL A 349 4.71 -5.93 -9.51
CA VAL A 349 4.83 -5.91 -10.96
C VAL A 349 6.30 -5.83 -11.33
N ILE A 350 6.82 -6.82 -12.04
CA ILE A 350 8.24 -6.99 -12.32
C ILE A 350 8.42 -7.09 -13.84
N PRO A 351 9.33 -6.31 -14.46
CA PRO A 351 9.62 -6.43 -15.87
C PRO A 351 10.20 -7.80 -16.23
N ASN A 352 9.79 -8.35 -17.37
CA ASN A 352 10.23 -9.67 -17.85
C ASN A 352 11.76 -9.79 -17.88
N ARG A 353 12.47 -8.73 -18.27
CA ARG A 353 13.94 -8.68 -18.35
C ARG A 353 14.66 -9.03 -17.04
N HIS A 354 13.98 -8.95 -15.89
CA HIS A 354 14.54 -9.27 -14.58
C HIS A 354 14.16 -10.67 -14.06
N LEU A 355 13.28 -11.41 -14.76
CA LEU A 355 12.75 -12.68 -14.24
C LEU A 355 13.80 -13.78 -14.17
N THR A 356 14.73 -13.85 -15.13
CA THR A 356 15.84 -14.80 -15.05
C THR A 356 16.72 -14.54 -13.82
N LEU A 357 17.08 -13.28 -13.61
CA LEU A 357 17.83 -12.87 -12.42
C LEU A 357 17.14 -13.24 -11.13
N LEU A 358 15.84 -12.92 -11.00
CA LEU A 358 15.07 -13.20 -9.79
C LEU A 358 14.91 -14.71 -9.57
N LYS A 359 14.63 -15.49 -10.62
CA LYS A 359 14.58 -16.94 -10.53
C LYS A 359 15.89 -17.48 -9.94
N ASP A 360 17.03 -17.05 -10.47
CA ASP A 360 18.32 -17.50 -10.00
C ASP A 360 18.55 -17.12 -8.52
N ARG A 361 18.21 -15.89 -8.14
CA ARG A 361 18.27 -15.42 -6.75
C ARG A 361 17.35 -16.21 -5.81
N PHE A 362 16.16 -16.58 -6.26
CA PHE A 362 15.26 -17.41 -5.46
C PHE A 362 15.80 -18.84 -5.24
N LEU A 363 16.56 -19.35 -6.17
CA LEU A 363 17.16 -20.69 -6.11
C LEU A 363 18.54 -20.72 -5.46
N ASP A 364 19.16 -19.55 -5.19
CA ASP A 364 20.45 -19.48 -4.51
C ASP A 364 20.40 -20.01 -3.07
N SER A 365 21.36 -20.89 -2.75
CA SER A 365 21.61 -21.41 -1.41
C SER A 365 22.71 -20.57 -0.71
N PRO A 366 22.67 -20.42 0.63
CA PRO A 366 21.66 -20.92 1.56
C PRO A 366 20.35 -20.10 1.50
N PHE A 367 19.22 -20.75 1.79
CA PHE A 367 17.91 -20.10 1.81
C PHE A 367 17.69 -19.35 3.16
N ASP A 368 18.56 -18.42 3.48
CA ASP A 368 18.62 -17.70 4.73
C ASP A 368 17.71 -16.46 4.79
N LEU A 369 17.17 -16.05 3.64
CA LEU A 369 16.28 -14.91 3.51
C LEU A 369 14.89 -15.34 3.01
N PRO A 370 13.81 -14.75 3.56
CA PRO A 370 12.47 -14.85 2.97
C PRO A 370 12.42 -14.31 1.53
N ALA A 371 11.42 -14.73 0.76
CA ALA A 371 11.31 -14.36 -0.66
C ALA A 371 11.20 -12.85 -0.89
N ASP A 372 10.42 -12.15 -0.07
CA ASP A 372 10.28 -10.69 -0.11
C ASP A 372 11.63 -9.98 0.18
N SER A 373 12.35 -10.44 1.19
CA SER A 373 13.68 -9.92 1.52
C SER A 373 14.72 -10.21 0.42
N THR A 374 14.57 -11.32 -0.29
CA THR A 374 15.42 -11.65 -1.46
C THR A 374 15.18 -10.66 -2.61
N ILE A 375 13.92 -10.29 -2.89
CA ILE A 375 13.58 -9.27 -3.89
C ILE A 375 14.14 -7.90 -3.49
N GLU A 376 13.94 -7.49 -2.23
CA GLU A 376 14.47 -6.22 -1.71
C GLU A 376 15.99 -6.14 -1.83
N LYS A 377 16.66 -7.21 -1.36
CA LYS A 377 18.12 -7.29 -1.45
C LYS A 377 18.62 -7.23 -2.90
N THR A 378 17.92 -7.89 -3.81
CA THR A 378 18.27 -7.85 -5.24
C THR A 378 18.17 -6.43 -5.81
N ALA A 379 17.11 -5.69 -5.44
CA ALA A 379 16.96 -4.30 -5.85
C ALA A 379 18.09 -3.42 -5.30
N ASP A 380 18.43 -3.59 -4.02
CA ASP A 380 19.48 -2.79 -3.36
C ASP A 380 20.88 -3.13 -3.88
N ASP A 381 21.20 -4.43 -4.06
CA ASP A 381 22.51 -4.88 -4.56
C ASP A 381 22.81 -4.37 -5.97
N LEU A 382 21.77 -4.17 -6.79
CA LEU A 382 21.90 -3.77 -8.20
C LEU A 382 21.47 -2.33 -8.46
N ASP A 383 21.19 -1.55 -7.42
CA ASP A 383 20.71 -0.16 -7.51
C ASP A 383 19.50 -0.01 -8.45
N LEU A 384 18.53 -0.93 -8.35
CA LEU A 384 17.31 -0.91 -9.13
C LEU A 384 16.21 -0.11 -8.41
N GLY A 385 15.49 0.71 -9.15
CA GLY A 385 14.39 1.52 -8.65
C GLY A 385 13.24 0.67 -8.09
N LYS A 386 12.64 1.13 -7.01
CA LYS A 386 11.51 0.52 -6.32
C LYS A 386 10.36 1.51 -6.30
N TRP A 387 9.22 1.13 -6.87
CA TRP A 387 8.08 2.03 -7.05
C TRP A 387 6.82 1.47 -6.41
N ALA A 388 5.81 2.30 -6.18
CA ALA A 388 4.47 1.89 -5.75
C ALA A 388 3.39 2.72 -6.42
N VAL A 389 2.23 2.11 -6.62
CA VAL A 389 0.97 2.79 -6.95
C VAL A 389 0.37 3.34 -5.67
N VAL A 390 0.03 4.62 -5.63
CA VAL A 390 -0.51 5.31 -4.45
C VAL A 390 -1.87 5.92 -4.76
N PRO A 391 -2.88 5.70 -3.90
CA PRO A 391 -2.93 4.73 -2.82
C PRO A 391 -2.78 3.29 -3.32
N SER A 392 -2.53 2.35 -2.42
CA SER A 392 -2.47 0.91 -2.73
C SER A 392 -3.71 0.48 -3.53
N VAL A 393 -3.54 -0.40 -4.51
CA VAL A 393 -4.65 -1.01 -5.28
C VAL A 393 -4.96 -2.43 -4.85
N LEU A 394 -4.16 -2.98 -3.94
CA LEU A 394 -4.44 -4.24 -3.25
C LEU A 394 -4.49 -3.99 -1.75
N GLN A 395 -5.28 -4.80 -1.03
CA GLN A 395 -5.31 -4.87 0.44
C GLN A 395 -5.04 -6.28 0.90
N HIS A 396 -4.25 -6.42 1.96
CA HIS A 396 -3.98 -7.71 2.59
C HIS A 396 -5.14 -8.11 3.52
N ILE A 397 -5.93 -9.10 3.12
CA ILE A 397 -7.08 -9.61 3.89
C ILE A 397 -6.73 -10.77 4.81
N GLY A 398 -5.60 -11.45 4.58
CA GLY A 398 -5.06 -12.52 5.44
C GLY A 398 -4.63 -12.06 6.83
N ALA A 399 -4.55 -10.77 7.06
CA ALA A 399 -4.19 -10.14 8.32
C ALA A 399 -4.97 -10.64 9.55
N ARG A 400 -6.18 -11.13 9.36
CA ARG A 400 -7.07 -11.62 10.43
C ARG A 400 -6.97 -13.13 10.67
N GLY A 401 -6.14 -13.89 9.93
CA GLY A 401 -6.16 -15.36 10.04
C GLY A 401 -4.95 -16.13 9.56
N SER A 402 -4.02 -15.54 8.79
CA SER A 402 -3.00 -16.34 8.11
C SER A 402 -1.86 -16.84 8.99
N SER A 403 -1.50 -16.14 10.07
CA SER A 403 -0.35 -16.53 10.91
C SER A 403 -0.49 -16.23 12.40
N ALA A 404 -1.61 -15.70 12.88
CA ALA A 404 -1.74 -15.29 14.27
C ALA A 404 -2.12 -16.45 15.19
N LYS A 405 -1.16 -17.04 15.87
CA LYS A 405 -1.39 -17.71 17.15
C LYS A 405 -1.82 -16.65 18.15
N GLY A 406 -3.14 -16.38 18.23
CA GLY A 406 -3.81 -15.61 19.29
C GLY A 406 -3.07 -14.36 19.77
N GLY A 407 -3.04 -13.31 18.99
CA GLY A 407 -2.42 -12.05 19.41
C GLY A 407 -2.92 -10.87 18.58
N ALA A 408 -2.76 -9.65 19.11
CA ALA A 408 -3.14 -8.43 18.43
C ALA A 408 -2.60 -8.41 16.99
N ILE A 409 -3.45 -8.04 16.05
CA ILE A 409 -3.16 -7.91 14.64
C ILE A 409 -2.04 -6.87 14.46
N LYS A 410 -0.80 -7.32 14.45
CA LYS A 410 0.35 -6.56 13.96
C LYS A 410 0.60 -7.01 12.54
N SER A 411 -0.28 -6.62 11.64
CA SER A 411 -0.19 -7.10 10.27
C SER A 411 0.17 -5.98 9.33
N THR A 412 0.66 -6.40 8.21
CA THR A 412 0.79 -5.60 7.02
C THR A 412 -0.59 -5.14 6.56
N TRP A 413 -0.86 -3.84 6.65
CA TRP A 413 -2.15 -3.24 6.35
C TRP A 413 -1.97 -1.89 5.67
N ASN A 414 -2.84 -1.58 4.72
CA ASN A 414 -2.91 -0.28 4.09
C ASN A 414 -4.18 0.46 4.53
N PHE A 415 -4.02 1.45 5.40
CA PHE A 415 -5.14 2.22 5.96
C PHE A 415 -5.76 3.16 4.92
N SER A 416 -4.96 3.65 3.98
CA SER A 416 -5.42 4.51 2.89
C SER A 416 -6.30 3.77 1.90
N PHE A 417 -6.07 2.48 1.65
CA PHE A 417 -6.93 1.64 0.81
C PHE A 417 -8.37 1.65 1.30
N GLU A 418 -8.58 1.43 2.59
CA GLU A 418 -9.92 1.38 3.20
C GLU A 418 -10.67 2.71 3.09
N ARG A 419 -9.96 3.83 3.01
CA ARG A 419 -10.52 5.17 3.09
C ARG A 419 -10.66 5.86 1.75
N PHE A 420 -9.73 5.64 0.85
CA PHE A 420 -9.71 6.30 -0.45
C PHE A 420 -10.90 5.90 -1.30
N TYR A 421 -11.29 4.65 -1.26
CA TYR A 421 -12.37 4.10 -2.07
C TYR A 421 -13.75 4.15 -1.37
N SER A 422 -13.81 4.55 -0.11
CA SER A 422 -15.07 4.71 0.63
C SER A 422 -15.63 6.14 0.60
N ALA A 423 -14.96 7.07 -0.12
CA ALA A 423 -15.33 8.47 -0.20
C ALA A 423 -16.32 8.77 -1.35
#